data_b898bfd32bfc2055da2dbd63189dc913
#
_entry.id   b898bfd32bfc2055da2dbd63189dc913
#
_cell.length_a   1.000
_cell.length_b   1.000
_cell.length_c   1.000
_cell.angle_alpha   90.00
_cell.angle_beta   90.00
_cell.angle_gamma   90.00
#
_symmetry.space_group_name_H-M   'P 1'
#
loop_
_entity.id
_entity.type
_entity.pdbx_description
1 polymer ?
#
loop_
_entity_poly.entity_id
_entity_poly.type
_entity_poly.pdbx_seq_one_letter_code
_entity_poly.pdbx_strand_id
1 'polypeptide(L)'
;MVQQVIPETQPTVIYPESDGQPMSDNTQQFRWIVIIKENLEIWFSGDENIFVAGDLLWYPVEGNNKIRTAPDVMVACGRPKGDRGSYRQWEEDNIAPQVVFEILSPGNTSKKMAEKLLFYQRYGVDEYYLYDPQSQEITGFLRSEDWLESIENMKGWVSPRLQIRFELTETGLEIYRPDGEKFLTPVELDKLRQQERERAEQAELELQQER
;
A
#
# COMPACT_ATOMS: atom_id res chain seq x y z
N MET A 1 41.30 0.16 -45.13
CA MET A 1 40.77 1.05 -44.07
C MET A 1 39.59 0.37 -43.45
N VAL A 2 39.74 -0.08 -42.22
CA VAL A 2 38.62 -0.70 -41.45
C VAL A 2 37.94 0.44 -40.74
N GLN A 3 36.69 0.73 -41.11
CA GLN A 3 35.82 1.67 -40.37
C GLN A 3 35.44 1.04 -39.01
N GLN A 4 35.95 1.62 -37.93
CA GLN A 4 35.47 1.32 -36.59
C GLN A 4 34.04 1.85 -36.47
N VAL A 5 33.11 0.93 -36.37
CA VAL A 5 31.72 1.24 -35.97
C VAL A 5 31.75 1.59 -34.48
N ILE A 6 31.63 2.86 -34.16
CA ILE A 6 31.39 3.32 -32.77
C ILE A 6 29.97 2.83 -32.39
N PRO A 7 29.83 2.03 -31.35
CA PRO A 7 28.48 1.64 -30.91
C PRO A 7 27.73 2.90 -30.45
N GLU A 8 26.57 3.17 -31.06
CA GLU A 8 25.63 4.18 -30.58
C GLU A 8 25.28 3.84 -29.15
N THR A 9 25.75 4.64 -28.20
CA THR A 9 25.29 4.55 -26.81
C THR A 9 23.82 4.98 -26.78
N GLN A 10 22.94 4.04 -26.55
CA GLN A 10 21.53 4.36 -26.33
C GLN A 10 21.43 5.35 -25.15
N PRO A 11 20.62 6.40 -25.25
CA PRO A 11 20.47 7.37 -24.16
C PRO A 11 19.99 6.67 -22.90
N THR A 12 20.73 6.86 -21.82
CA THR A 12 20.35 6.30 -20.51
C THR A 12 19.01 6.87 -20.09
N VAL A 13 18.01 6.00 -19.90
CA VAL A 13 16.68 6.42 -19.44
C VAL A 13 16.78 6.79 -17.95
N ILE A 14 16.39 8.01 -17.61
CA ILE A 14 16.32 8.49 -16.22
C ILE A 14 14.94 8.16 -15.67
N TYR A 15 14.89 7.54 -14.49
CA TYR A 15 13.66 7.23 -13.76
C TYR A 15 13.53 8.17 -12.57
N PRO A 16 12.68 9.21 -12.64
CA PRO A 16 12.45 10.11 -11.52
C PRO A 16 11.95 9.38 -10.28
N GLU A 17 12.33 9.89 -9.10
CA GLU A 17 11.84 9.40 -7.80
C GLU A 17 10.60 10.16 -7.32
N SER A 18 10.23 11.23 -8.02
CA SER A 18 9.03 12.02 -7.77
C SER A 18 8.39 12.44 -9.09
N ASP A 19 7.09 12.48 -9.13
CA ASP A 19 6.30 13.02 -10.25
C ASP A 19 6.01 14.52 -10.11
N GLY A 20 6.43 15.13 -8.99
CA GLY A 20 6.22 16.53 -8.68
C GLY A 20 4.80 16.84 -8.17
N GLN A 21 3.97 15.83 -7.92
CA GLN A 21 2.65 15.99 -7.33
C GLN A 21 2.73 15.83 -5.80
N PRO A 22 1.80 16.43 -5.02
CA PRO A 22 1.71 16.17 -3.60
C PRO A 22 1.25 14.72 -3.32
N MET A 23 1.71 14.14 -2.23
CA MET A 23 1.33 12.79 -1.76
C MET A 23 -0.18 12.65 -1.55
N SER A 24 -0.86 13.74 -1.21
CA SER A 24 -2.31 13.76 -0.99
C SER A 24 -2.90 15.12 -1.29
N ASP A 25 -4.18 15.15 -1.70
CA ASP A 25 -4.91 16.38 -1.99
C ASP A 25 -5.51 17.03 -0.73
N ASN A 26 -5.71 16.24 0.34
CA ASN A 26 -6.30 16.72 1.59
C ASN A 26 -5.90 15.88 2.80
N THR A 27 -6.21 16.38 4.01
CA THR A 27 -5.83 15.75 5.28
C THR A 27 -6.54 14.42 5.53
N GLN A 28 -7.74 14.21 4.99
CA GLN A 28 -8.50 12.97 5.15
C GLN A 28 -7.88 11.84 4.33
N GLN A 29 -7.54 12.11 3.08
CA GLN A 29 -6.81 11.18 2.22
C GLN A 29 -5.47 10.80 2.86
N PHE A 30 -4.67 11.80 3.26
CA PHE A 30 -3.38 11.57 3.91
C PHE A 30 -3.50 10.69 5.15
N ARG A 31 -4.50 10.96 6.01
CA ARG A 31 -4.74 10.15 7.21
C ARG A 31 -4.97 8.68 6.88
N TRP A 32 -5.77 8.38 5.85
CA TRP A 32 -6.05 7.00 5.46
C TRP A 32 -4.82 6.32 4.85
N ILE A 33 -4.04 7.02 4.05
CA ILE A 33 -2.75 6.51 3.54
C ILE A 33 -1.86 6.10 4.71
N VAL A 34 -1.71 6.97 5.71
CA VAL A 34 -0.90 6.70 6.91
C VAL A 34 -1.46 5.53 7.71
N ILE A 35 -2.78 5.47 7.97
CA ILE A 35 -3.40 4.36 8.69
C ILE A 35 -3.08 3.04 8.00
N ILE A 36 -3.35 2.92 6.71
CA ILE A 36 -3.17 1.66 5.98
C ILE A 36 -1.70 1.29 5.92
N LYS A 37 -0.83 2.22 5.50
CA LYS A 37 0.60 1.97 5.34
C LYS A 37 1.26 1.55 6.65
N GLU A 38 1.07 2.29 7.73
CA GLU A 38 1.74 2.03 9.00
C GLU A 38 1.22 0.75 9.68
N ASN A 39 -0.08 0.47 9.63
CA ASN A 39 -0.61 -0.77 10.20
C ASN A 39 -0.19 -2.02 9.41
N LEU A 40 -0.04 -1.93 8.08
CA LEU A 40 0.54 -3.00 7.28
C LEU A 40 2.03 -3.21 7.61
N GLU A 41 2.80 -2.15 7.81
CA GLU A 41 4.19 -2.22 8.27
C GLU A 41 4.30 -2.92 9.64
N ILE A 42 3.42 -2.58 10.58
CA ILE A 42 3.34 -3.22 11.90
C ILE A 42 2.97 -4.70 11.75
N TRP A 43 1.94 -5.02 10.96
CA TRP A 43 1.49 -6.38 10.73
C TRP A 43 2.59 -7.28 10.16
N PHE A 44 3.32 -6.76 9.18
CA PHE A 44 4.42 -7.48 8.54
C PHE A 44 5.80 -7.16 9.12
N SER A 45 5.88 -6.59 10.33
CA SER A 45 7.17 -6.24 10.95
C SER A 45 8.10 -7.44 11.16
N GLY A 46 7.54 -8.63 11.37
CA GLY A 46 8.29 -9.88 11.53
C GLY A 46 8.67 -10.58 10.22
N ASP A 47 8.25 -10.07 9.06
CA ASP A 47 8.59 -10.66 7.75
C ASP A 47 9.43 -9.69 6.92
N GLU A 48 10.72 -10.00 6.79
CA GLU A 48 11.68 -9.20 6.05
C GLU A 48 11.45 -9.22 4.52
N ASN A 49 10.59 -10.11 4.03
CA ASN A 49 10.30 -10.29 2.61
C ASN A 49 8.93 -9.72 2.20
N ILE A 50 8.36 -8.84 2.99
CA ILE A 50 7.16 -8.08 2.62
C ILE A 50 7.48 -6.59 2.66
N PHE A 51 7.52 -6.00 1.47
CA PHE A 51 7.76 -4.58 1.29
C PHE A 51 6.44 -3.82 1.23
N VAL A 52 6.30 -2.80 2.06
CA VAL A 52 5.15 -1.89 2.09
C VAL A 52 5.63 -0.48 1.81
N ALA A 53 4.98 0.23 0.92
CA ALA A 53 5.29 1.63 0.62
C ALA A 53 4.02 2.47 0.45
N GLY A 54 4.15 3.77 0.74
CA GLY A 54 3.16 4.79 0.42
C GLY A 54 3.71 5.76 -0.61
N ASP A 55 2.89 6.16 -1.58
CA ASP A 55 3.21 7.16 -2.60
C ASP A 55 4.56 6.95 -3.30
N LEU A 56 4.91 5.70 -3.55
CA LEU A 56 6.16 5.35 -4.22
C LEU A 56 5.93 5.13 -5.72
N LEU A 57 6.70 5.82 -6.56
CA LEU A 57 6.63 5.63 -8.01
C LEU A 57 7.02 4.19 -8.40
N TRP A 58 6.09 3.50 -9.03
CA TRP A 58 6.28 2.18 -9.60
C TRP A 58 6.44 2.26 -11.11
N TYR A 59 7.54 1.70 -11.60
CA TYR A 59 7.87 1.52 -13.01
C TYR A 59 7.84 0.03 -13.37
N PRO A 60 6.82 -0.45 -14.08
CA PRO A 60 6.71 -1.87 -14.44
C PRO A 60 7.55 -2.27 -15.66
N VAL A 61 8.01 -1.30 -16.48
CA VAL A 61 8.67 -1.57 -17.75
C VAL A 61 10.00 -0.83 -17.83
N GLU A 62 11.09 -1.59 -17.99
CA GLU A 62 12.41 -1.05 -18.26
C GLU A 62 12.46 -0.32 -19.62
N GLY A 63 13.23 0.75 -19.71
CA GLY A 63 13.38 1.52 -20.95
C GLY A 63 12.29 2.56 -21.21
N ASN A 64 11.23 2.62 -20.39
CA ASN A 64 10.15 3.57 -20.56
C ASN A 64 9.70 4.21 -19.23
N ASN A 65 10.24 5.38 -18.93
CA ASN A 65 9.91 6.13 -17.71
C ASN A 65 8.54 6.83 -17.73
N LYS A 66 7.79 6.75 -18.83
CA LYS A 66 6.42 7.31 -18.94
C LYS A 66 5.37 6.32 -18.45
N ILE A 67 5.68 5.02 -18.48
CA ILE A 67 4.81 3.99 -17.95
C ILE A 67 5.09 3.86 -16.45
N ARG A 68 4.31 4.58 -15.66
CA ARG A 68 4.48 4.64 -14.21
C ARG A 68 3.18 5.05 -13.52
N THR A 69 3.06 4.70 -12.24
CA THR A 69 2.05 5.20 -11.31
C THR A 69 2.63 5.24 -9.90
N ALA A 70 2.05 6.04 -9.02
CA ALA A 70 2.32 5.99 -7.59
C ALA A 70 1.02 5.55 -6.90
N PRO A 71 0.91 4.29 -6.43
CA PRO A 71 -0.21 3.89 -5.60
C PRO A 71 -0.16 4.61 -4.26
N ASP A 72 -1.31 4.97 -3.69
CA ASP A 72 -1.37 5.56 -2.36
C ASP A 72 -0.73 4.65 -1.30
N VAL A 73 -1.00 3.33 -1.38
CA VAL A 73 -0.27 2.29 -0.65
C VAL A 73 -0.09 1.07 -1.54
N MET A 74 1.09 0.46 -1.48
CA MET A 74 1.35 -0.80 -2.18
C MET A 74 2.09 -1.80 -1.29
N VAL A 75 1.86 -3.09 -1.57
CA VAL A 75 2.52 -4.21 -0.91
C VAL A 75 3.14 -5.14 -1.95
N ALA A 76 4.41 -5.43 -1.81
CA ALA A 76 5.14 -6.39 -2.63
C ALA A 76 5.66 -7.54 -1.76
N CYS A 77 4.95 -8.67 -1.82
CA CYS A 77 5.35 -9.91 -1.17
C CYS A 77 6.50 -10.56 -1.96
N GLY A 78 7.48 -11.09 -1.22
CA GLY A 78 8.69 -11.65 -1.79
C GLY A 78 9.78 -10.61 -2.08
N ARG A 79 9.60 -9.37 -1.61
CA ARG A 79 10.61 -8.32 -1.73
C ARG A 79 11.11 -7.85 -0.38
N PRO A 80 12.44 -7.67 -0.24
CA PRO A 80 13.01 -7.25 1.03
C PRO A 80 12.53 -5.85 1.42
N LYS A 81 12.46 -5.62 2.73
CA LYS A 81 12.27 -4.28 3.29
C LYS A 81 13.43 -3.35 2.91
N GLY A 82 13.28 -2.07 3.14
CA GLY A 82 14.33 -1.06 2.94
C GLY A 82 13.88 0.10 2.04
N ASP A 83 14.67 1.16 2.08
CA ASP A 83 14.37 2.40 1.38
C ASP A 83 14.61 2.27 -0.14
N ARG A 84 13.73 2.86 -0.93
CA ARG A 84 13.81 2.95 -2.38
C ARG A 84 13.36 4.34 -2.84
N GLY A 85 14.07 4.90 -3.81
CA GLY A 85 13.63 6.12 -4.47
C GLY A 85 12.46 5.90 -5.43
N SER A 86 12.39 4.69 -6.01
CA SER A 86 11.27 4.21 -6.83
C SER A 86 11.25 2.70 -6.87
N TYR A 87 10.10 2.10 -7.16
CA TYR A 87 9.96 0.66 -7.35
C TYR A 87 10.12 0.34 -8.84
N ARG A 88 11.31 -0.10 -9.23
CA ARG A 88 11.64 -0.51 -10.61
C ARG A 88 11.48 -2.03 -10.68
N GLN A 89 10.40 -2.48 -11.27
CA GLN A 89 10.00 -3.89 -11.19
C GLN A 89 11.09 -4.87 -11.71
N TRP A 90 11.84 -4.50 -12.74
CA TRP A 90 12.93 -5.33 -13.26
C TRP A 90 14.12 -5.46 -12.30
N GLU A 91 14.32 -4.51 -11.37
CA GLU A 91 15.31 -4.57 -10.30
C GLU A 91 14.76 -5.36 -9.07
N GLU A 92 13.48 -5.70 -9.08
CA GLU A 92 12.74 -6.39 -8.03
C GLU A 92 12.30 -7.81 -8.48
N ASP A 93 13.18 -8.52 -9.19
CA ASP A 93 12.94 -9.86 -9.76
C ASP A 93 11.68 -9.95 -10.65
N ASN A 94 11.29 -8.85 -11.29
CA ASN A 94 10.04 -8.68 -12.03
C ASN A 94 8.76 -8.93 -11.21
N ILE A 95 8.84 -8.84 -9.89
CA ILE A 95 7.68 -8.95 -9.00
C ILE A 95 6.92 -7.62 -8.99
N ALA A 96 5.67 -7.64 -9.48
CA ALA A 96 4.77 -6.49 -9.34
C ALA A 96 4.31 -6.34 -7.88
N PRO A 97 3.93 -5.14 -7.42
CA PRO A 97 3.14 -5.02 -6.21
C PRO A 97 1.85 -5.83 -6.33
N GLN A 98 1.64 -6.80 -5.43
CA GLN A 98 0.48 -7.68 -5.53
C GLN A 98 -0.78 -7.03 -4.98
N VAL A 99 -0.66 -6.14 -4.00
CA VAL A 99 -1.80 -5.43 -3.42
C VAL A 99 -1.57 -3.93 -3.50
N VAL A 100 -2.58 -3.21 -3.96
CA VAL A 100 -2.58 -1.74 -4.00
C VAL A 100 -3.84 -1.18 -3.38
N PHE A 101 -3.68 -0.03 -2.72
CA PHE A 101 -4.78 0.77 -2.18
C PHE A 101 -4.73 2.17 -2.80
N GLU A 102 -5.90 2.68 -3.12
CA GLU A 102 -6.13 4.07 -3.53
C GLU A 102 -7.19 4.69 -2.64
N ILE A 103 -6.93 5.89 -2.19
CA ILE A 103 -7.83 6.65 -1.33
C ILE A 103 -8.35 7.83 -2.14
N LEU A 104 -9.63 7.86 -2.39
CA LEU A 104 -10.22 8.93 -3.19
C LEU A 104 -10.14 10.28 -2.48
N SER A 105 -9.85 11.28 -3.28
CA SER A 105 -9.95 12.70 -2.94
C SER A 105 -10.91 13.40 -3.90
N PRO A 106 -11.40 14.60 -3.59
CA PRO A 106 -12.24 15.38 -4.52
C PRO A 106 -11.59 15.66 -5.88
N GLY A 107 -10.25 15.59 -5.97
CA GLY A 107 -9.50 15.77 -7.23
C GLY A 107 -9.48 14.53 -8.14
N ASN A 108 -9.92 13.38 -7.65
CA ASN A 108 -9.96 12.15 -8.44
C ASN A 108 -11.16 12.14 -9.39
N THR A 109 -10.89 11.89 -10.66
CA THR A 109 -11.95 11.74 -11.67
C THR A 109 -12.18 10.27 -11.97
N SER A 110 -13.40 9.91 -12.39
CA SER A 110 -13.73 8.55 -12.84
C SER A 110 -12.77 8.07 -13.94
N LYS A 111 -12.33 8.98 -14.81
CA LYS A 111 -11.36 8.68 -15.87
C LYS A 111 -10.01 8.24 -15.27
N LYS A 112 -9.46 8.99 -14.32
CA LYS A 112 -8.19 8.64 -13.66
C LYS A 112 -8.28 7.28 -12.95
N MET A 113 -9.42 7.01 -12.29
CA MET A 113 -9.61 5.73 -11.60
C MET A 113 -9.72 4.55 -12.58
N ALA A 114 -10.39 4.75 -13.73
CA ALA A 114 -10.41 3.73 -14.78
C ALA A 114 -9.02 3.49 -15.38
N GLU A 115 -8.23 4.55 -15.61
CA GLU A 115 -6.84 4.44 -16.09
C GLU A 115 -5.96 3.67 -15.08
N LYS A 116 -6.10 3.92 -13.77
CA LYS A 116 -5.40 3.18 -12.71
C LYS A 116 -5.82 1.71 -12.67
N LEU A 117 -7.12 1.40 -12.74
CA LEU A 117 -7.60 0.02 -12.78
C LEU A 117 -7.00 -0.76 -13.96
N LEU A 118 -7.02 -0.17 -15.17
CA LEU A 118 -6.42 -0.79 -16.36
C LEU A 118 -4.91 -0.96 -16.22
N PHE A 119 -4.23 0.00 -15.58
CA PHE A 119 -2.81 -0.10 -15.31
C PHE A 119 -2.50 -1.25 -14.36
N TYR A 120 -3.21 -1.35 -13.23
CA TYR A 120 -3.02 -2.40 -12.25
C TYR A 120 -3.35 -3.78 -12.80
N GLN A 121 -4.41 -3.88 -13.59
CA GLN A 121 -4.76 -5.10 -14.30
C GLN A 121 -3.64 -5.55 -15.24
N ARG A 122 -3.14 -4.62 -16.06
CA ARG A 122 -2.11 -4.91 -17.07
C ARG A 122 -0.77 -5.34 -16.47
N TYR A 123 -0.39 -4.75 -15.34
CA TYR A 123 0.94 -4.94 -14.77
C TYR A 123 1.01 -5.89 -13.59
N GLY A 124 -0.05 -6.66 -13.32
CA GLY A 124 0.03 -7.85 -12.47
C GLY A 124 -0.32 -7.62 -11.01
N VAL A 125 -1.09 -6.58 -10.67
CA VAL A 125 -1.68 -6.44 -9.33
C VAL A 125 -2.72 -7.53 -9.12
N ASP A 126 -2.70 -8.21 -7.97
CA ASP A 126 -3.65 -9.27 -7.62
C ASP A 126 -4.89 -8.73 -6.92
N GLU A 127 -4.70 -7.74 -6.04
CA GLU A 127 -5.78 -7.13 -5.25
C GLU A 127 -5.69 -5.61 -5.35
N TYR A 128 -6.79 -4.98 -5.69
CA TYR A 128 -6.89 -3.53 -5.76
C TYR A 128 -8.06 -3.06 -4.92
N TYR A 129 -7.82 -2.17 -3.97
CA TYR A 129 -8.82 -1.60 -3.07
C TYR A 129 -8.89 -0.10 -3.24
N LEU A 130 -10.09 0.39 -3.51
CA LEU A 130 -10.41 1.80 -3.71
C LEU A 130 -11.37 2.26 -2.62
N TYR A 131 -10.93 3.14 -1.74
CA TYR A 131 -11.73 3.68 -0.65
C TYR A 131 -12.05 5.16 -0.88
N ASP A 132 -13.33 5.51 -0.77
CA ASP A 132 -13.81 6.88 -0.72
C ASP A 132 -14.19 7.27 0.71
N PRO A 133 -13.36 8.10 1.40
CA PRO A 133 -13.66 8.52 2.76
C PRO A 133 -14.87 9.47 2.88
N GLN A 134 -15.29 10.12 1.79
CA GLN A 134 -16.45 11.02 1.79
C GLN A 134 -17.77 10.25 1.78
N SER A 135 -17.90 9.29 0.87
CA SER A 135 -19.08 8.41 0.82
C SER A 135 -18.99 7.24 1.79
N GLN A 136 -17.81 7.00 2.38
CA GLN A 136 -17.50 5.84 3.22
C GLN A 136 -17.66 4.51 2.48
N GLU A 137 -17.44 4.52 1.17
CA GLU A 137 -17.56 3.34 0.31
C GLU A 137 -16.20 2.76 -0.01
N ILE A 138 -16.10 1.43 -0.01
CA ILE A 138 -14.94 0.71 -0.48
C ILE A 138 -15.33 -0.20 -1.63
N THR A 139 -14.54 -0.17 -2.70
CA THR A 139 -14.62 -1.10 -3.82
C THR A 139 -13.36 -1.93 -3.84
N GLY A 140 -13.50 -3.24 -3.95
CA GLY A 140 -12.38 -4.17 -4.10
C GLY A 140 -12.41 -4.84 -5.47
N PHE A 141 -11.22 -5.18 -5.95
CA PHE A 141 -11.03 -5.96 -7.16
C PHE A 141 -10.04 -7.08 -6.86
N LEU A 142 -10.35 -8.27 -7.32
CA LEU A 142 -9.52 -9.46 -7.18
C LEU A 142 -9.16 -9.98 -8.57
N ARG A 143 -7.92 -10.41 -8.75
CA ARG A 143 -7.46 -11.01 -10.01
C ARG A 143 -8.09 -12.37 -10.21
N SER A 144 -8.75 -12.50 -11.35
CA SER A 144 -9.25 -13.76 -11.90
C SER A 144 -8.64 -13.91 -13.29
N GLU A 145 -7.69 -14.81 -13.44
CA GLU A 145 -6.87 -14.96 -14.65
C GLU A 145 -6.16 -13.65 -15.05
N ASP A 146 -6.53 -13.06 -16.17
CA ASP A 146 -5.93 -11.84 -16.71
C ASP A 146 -6.67 -10.54 -16.29
N TRP A 147 -7.77 -10.65 -15.53
CA TRP A 147 -8.65 -9.54 -15.23
C TRP A 147 -8.71 -9.24 -13.73
N LEU A 148 -8.94 -7.98 -13.40
CA LEU A 148 -9.35 -7.54 -12.07
C LEU A 148 -10.88 -7.47 -12.04
N GLU A 149 -11.51 -8.43 -11.38
CA GLU A 149 -12.96 -8.51 -11.23
C GLU A 149 -13.40 -7.86 -9.93
N SER A 150 -14.52 -7.11 -9.98
CA SER A 150 -15.02 -6.45 -8.77
C SER A 150 -15.55 -7.47 -7.76
N ILE A 151 -15.24 -7.24 -6.49
CA ILE A 151 -15.73 -8.03 -5.37
C ILE A 151 -17.16 -7.56 -5.08
N GLU A 152 -18.13 -8.47 -5.08
CA GLU A 152 -19.55 -8.13 -4.93
C GLU A 152 -19.87 -7.53 -3.55
N ASN A 153 -19.22 -8.03 -2.50
CA ASN A 153 -19.49 -7.60 -1.14
C ASN A 153 -18.18 -7.40 -0.36
N MET A 154 -17.91 -6.16 0.00
CA MET A 154 -16.72 -5.80 0.78
C MET A 154 -16.94 -5.93 2.30
N LYS A 155 -18.18 -6.03 2.79
CA LYS A 155 -18.44 -6.20 4.22
C LYS A 155 -18.01 -7.59 4.69
N GLY A 156 -17.06 -7.64 5.60
CA GLY A 156 -16.46 -8.88 6.08
C GLY A 156 -15.48 -9.54 5.09
N TRP A 157 -15.15 -8.86 3.99
CA TRP A 157 -14.18 -9.38 3.03
C TRP A 157 -12.80 -9.54 3.66
N VAL A 158 -12.17 -10.66 3.42
CA VAL A 158 -10.80 -10.94 3.86
C VAL A 158 -9.88 -10.98 2.65
N SER A 159 -8.86 -10.11 2.66
CA SER A 159 -7.82 -10.08 1.63
C SER A 159 -7.10 -11.43 1.55
N PRO A 160 -7.11 -12.13 0.42
CA PRO A 160 -6.35 -13.37 0.25
C PRO A 160 -4.84 -13.22 0.49
N ARG A 161 -4.26 -12.09 0.09
CA ARG A 161 -2.82 -11.83 0.21
C ARG A 161 -2.41 -11.34 1.60
N LEU A 162 -3.18 -10.40 2.16
CA LEU A 162 -2.80 -9.73 3.40
C LEU A 162 -3.46 -10.32 4.64
N GLN A 163 -4.49 -11.14 4.46
CA GLN A 163 -5.31 -11.74 5.53
C GLN A 163 -6.01 -10.69 6.41
N ILE A 164 -6.03 -9.43 6.01
CA ILE A 164 -6.77 -8.37 6.69
C ILE A 164 -8.23 -8.44 6.30
N ARG A 165 -9.11 -8.03 7.23
CA ARG A 165 -10.56 -8.04 7.05
C ARG A 165 -11.11 -6.62 7.01
N PHE A 166 -11.99 -6.36 6.05
CA PHE A 166 -12.67 -5.08 5.88
C PHE A 166 -14.07 -5.14 6.47
N GLU A 167 -14.40 -4.18 7.32
CA GLU A 167 -15.73 -4.00 7.88
C GLU A 167 -16.27 -2.61 7.55
N LEU A 168 -17.52 -2.56 7.13
CA LEU A 168 -18.27 -1.32 6.92
C LEU A 168 -19.20 -1.10 8.08
N THR A 169 -18.95 -0.04 8.83
CA THR A 169 -19.74 0.35 10.00
C THR A 169 -20.49 1.65 9.74
N GLU A 170 -21.35 2.07 10.65
CA GLU A 170 -22.02 3.37 10.57
C GLU A 170 -21.05 4.56 10.62
N THR A 171 -19.85 4.35 11.15
CA THR A 171 -18.79 5.37 11.25
C THR A 171 -17.76 5.32 10.13
N GLY A 172 -17.89 4.38 9.20
CA GLY A 172 -17.04 4.21 8.03
C GLY A 172 -16.31 2.88 7.98
N LEU A 173 -15.22 2.85 7.23
CA LEU A 173 -14.40 1.67 7.05
C LEU A 173 -13.56 1.36 8.30
N GLU A 174 -13.60 0.12 8.71
CA GLU A 174 -12.68 -0.46 9.69
C GLU A 174 -11.92 -1.63 9.06
N ILE A 175 -10.62 -1.70 9.34
CA ILE A 175 -9.75 -2.77 8.85
C ILE A 175 -9.19 -3.50 10.07
N TYR A 176 -9.21 -4.83 10.02
CA TYR A 176 -8.75 -5.68 11.11
C TYR A 176 -7.65 -6.63 10.63
N ARG A 177 -6.65 -6.84 11.47
CA ARG A 177 -5.65 -7.91 11.28
C ARG A 177 -6.28 -9.28 11.62
N PRO A 178 -5.62 -10.39 11.21
CA PRO A 178 -6.09 -11.74 11.55
C PRO A 178 -6.16 -12.03 13.05
N ASP A 179 -5.34 -11.34 13.86
CA ASP A 179 -5.35 -11.43 15.32
C ASP A 179 -6.53 -10.68 15.99
N GLY A 180 -7.35 -10.00 15.20
CA GLY A 180 -8.50 -9.23 15.65
C GLY A 180 -8.21 -7.78 16.00
N GLU A 181 -6.95 -7.36 15.93
CA GLU A 181 -6.56 -5.98 16.19
C GLU A 181 -6.97 -5.07 15.02
N LYS A 182 -7.58 -3.93 15.36
CA LYS A 182 -8.00 -2.93 14.39
C LYS A 182 -6.83 -2.08 13.92
N PHE A 183 -6.86 -1.66 12.67
CA PHE A 183 -5.98 -0.61 12.15
C PHE A 183 -6.30 0.71 12.85
N LEU A 184 -5.29 1.30 13.48
CA LEU A 184 -5.39 2.50 14.29
C LEU A 184 -4.51 3.61 13.74
N THR A 185 -4.88 4.84 14.04
CA THR A 185 -3.99 5.98 13.78
C THR A 185 -2.74 5.90 14.64
N PRO A 186 -1.62 6.55 14.25
CA PRO A 186 -0.42 6.60 15.08
C PRO A 186 -0.68 7.14 16.50
N VAL A 187 -1.61 8.08 16.65
CA VAL A 187 -1.99 8.64 17.95
C VAL A 187 -2.75 7.62 18.81
N GLU A 188 -3.64 6.84 18.22
CA GLU A 188 -4.36 5.76 18.93
C GLU A 188 -3.40 4.64 19.33
N LEU A 189 -2.46 4.27 18.45
CA LEU A 189 -1.41 3.28 18.76
C LEU A 189 -0.53 3.74 19.92
N ASP A 190 -0.14 5.01 19.97
CA ASP A 190 0.65 5.54 21.08
C ASP A 190 -0.12 5.53 22.41
N LYS A 191 -1.39 5.92 22.39
CA LYS A 191 -2.26 5.84 23.57
C LYS A 191 -2.41 4.42 24.09
N LEU A 192 -2.62 3.46 23.18
CA LEU A 192 -2.74 2.04 23.55
C LEU A 192 -1.46 1.55 24.22
N ARG A 193 -0.31 1.86 23.65
CA ARG A 193 1.01 1.49 24.20
C ARG A 193 1.27 2.11 25.58
N GLN A 194 0.86 3.37 25.79
CA GLN A 194 0.96 4.02 27.09
C GLN A 194 0.10 3.32 28.15
N GLN A 195 -1.15 2.98 27.80
CA GLN A 195 -2.05 2.26 28.70
C GLN A 195 -1.53 0.88 29.07
N GLU A 196 -0.96 0.16 28.10
CA GLU A 196 -0.38 -1.17 28.37
C GLU A 196 0.84 -1.07 29.29
N ARG A 197 1.67 -0.04 29.09
CA ARG A 197 2.82 0.22 29.96
C ARG A 197 2.39 0.54 31.39
N GLU A 198 1.41 1.42 31.57
CA GLU A 198 0.88 1.77 32.89
C GLU A 198 0.29 0.54 33.60
N ARG A 199 -0.42 -0.32 32.88
CA ARG A 199 -0.95 -1.58 33.43
C ARG A 199 0.16 -2.55 33.84
N ALA A 200 1.20 -2.67 33.03
CA ALA A 200 2.33 -3.52 33.35
C ALA A 200 3.09 -3.03 34.59
N GLU A 201 3.36 -1.72 34.69
CA GLU A 201 3.99 -1.10 35.85
C GLU A 201 3.15 -1.28 37.13
N GLN A 202 1.82 -1.15 37.03
CA GLN A 202 0.93 -1.37 38.17
C GLN A 202 0.91 -2.84 38.62
N ALA A 203 0.84 -3.78 37.69
CA ALA A 203 0.88 -5.20 38.00
C ALA A 203 2.21 -5.61 38.67
N GLU A 204 3.31 -5.00 38.24
CA GLU A 204 4.64 -5.25 38.83
C GLU A 204 4.74 -4.71 40.28
N LEU A 205 4.15 -3.54 40.55
CA LEU A 205 4.07 -2.96 41.89
C LEU A 205 3.20 -3.81 42.82
N GLU A 206 2.06 -4.33 42.36
CA GLU A 206 1.19 -5.21 43.14
C GLU A 206 1.92 -6.50 43.52
N LEU A 207 2.63 -7.13 42.58
CA LEU A 207 3.44 -8.32 42.83
C LEU A 207 4.58 -8.09 43.84
N GLN A 208 5.15 -6.87 43.89
CA GLN A 208 6.18 -6.51 44.87
C GLN A 208 5.62 -6.31 46.29
N GLN A 209 4.35 -5.89 46.42
CA GLN A 209 3.69 -5.67 47.72
C GLN A 209 3.20 -6.99 48.36
N GLU A 210 2.97 -8.03 47.55
CA GLU A 210 2.55 -9.36 48.02
C GLU A 210 3.71 -10.25 48.48
N ARG A 211 4.96 -9.80 48.32
CA ARG A 211 6.19 -10.51 48.77
C ARG A 211 6.69 -10.01 50.09
#